data_ebb321435e41e4f90b00f808a4479a5e
#
_entry.id   ebb321435e41e4f90b00f808a4479a5e
#
_cell.length_a   1.000
_cell.length_b   1.000
_cell.length_c   1.000
_cell.angle_alpha   90.00
_cell.angle_beta   90.00
_cell.angle_gamma   90.00
#
_symmetry.space_group_name_H-M   'P 1'
#
loop_
_entity.id
_entity.type
_entity.pdbx_description
1 polymer ?
#
loop_
_entity_poly.entity_id
_entity_poly.type
_entity_poly.pdbx_seq_one_letter_code
_entity_poly.pdbx_strand_id
1 'polypeptide(L)'
;MKCFIITVDTEGDNLWAWKPGDVIGTENAKYVERFQKLCEKYKYIPVYLCNYEMINDDNFCSYISQKADLGYCEIGMHLHAWNSPPLFELNNVYGGQSYITEYTRQQILEKHLYLRDLIKEKTGFTPVSYRAGRWA
;
A
#
# COMPACT_ATOMS: atom_id res chain seq x y z
N MET A 1 26.65 12.32 7.30
CA MET A 1 26.30 10.91 6.95
C MET A 1 25.38 10.99 5.75
N LYS A 2 25.60 10.16 4.70
CA LYS A 2 24.67 10.05 3.56
C LYS A 2 23.79 8.84 3.80
N CYS A 3 22.48 9.00 3.68
CA CYS A 3 21.48 7.92 3.83
C CYS A 3 20.84 7.64 2.47
N PHE A 4 20.64 6.37 2.14
CA PHE A 4 19.92 5.91 0.95
C PHE A 4 18.72 5.07 1.40
N ILE A 5 17.52 5.47 0.99
CA ILE A 5 16.27 4.80 1.36
C ILE A 5 15.63 4.27 0.08
N ILE A 6 15.25 2.99 0.10
CA ILE A 6 14.47 2.36 -0.96
C ILE A 6 13.02 2.31 -0.49
N THR A 7 12.12 2.96 -1.20
CA THR A 7 10.68 2.85 -0.98
C THR A 7 10.02 2.33 -2.25
N VAL A 8 9.10 1.41 -2.10
CA VAL A 8 8.38 0.76 -3.22
C VAL A 8 6.89 0.98 -3.02
N ASP A 9 6.26 1.73 -3.91
CA ASP A 9 4.80 1.80 -3.95
C ASP A 9 4.31 0.43 -4.43
N THR A 10 3.69 -0.29 -3.52
CA THR A 10 3.33 -1.69 -3.69
C THR A 10 1.81 -1.75 -3.88
N GLU A 11 1.43 -1.77 -5.14
CA GLU A 11 0.06 -1.53 -5.60
C GLU A 11 -0.46 -2.72 -6.41
N GLY A 12 -1.79 -2.87 -6.46
CA GLY A 12 -2.44 -3.82 -7.34
C GLY A 12 -2.23 -3.51 -8.84
N ASP A 13 -2.48 -4.52 -9.67
CA ASP A 13 -2.28 -4.43 -11.12
C ASP A 13 -3.23 -3.42 -11.77
N ASN A 14 -2.69 -2.64 -12.72
CA ASN A 14 -3.48 -1.69 -13.52
C ASN A 14 -4.34 -0.69 -12.72
N LEU A 15 -3.94 -0.37 -11.50
CA LEU A 15 -4.68 0.52 -10.60
C LEU A 15 -5.06 1.86 -11.26
N TRP A 16 -4.18 2.39 -12.12
CA TRP A 16 -4.40 3.66 -12.82
C TRP A 16 -5.39 3.57 -13.98
N ALA A 17 -5.70 2.37 -14.46
CA ALA A 17 -6.74 2.12 -15.45
C ALA A 17 -8.10 1.76 -14.83
N TRP A 18 -8.17 1.69 -13.50
CA TRP A 18 -9.36 1.29 -12.76
C TRP A 18 -10.57 2.19 -13.03
N LYS A 19 -11.73 1.55 -13.11
CA LYS A 19 -13.05 2.20 -13.19
C LYS A 19 -13.94 1.66 -12.07
N PRO A 20 -14.96 2.42 -11.63
CA PRO A 20 -15.92 1.92 -10.65
C PRO A 20 -16.52 0.55 -11.05
N GLY A 21 -16.36 -0.43 -10.16
CA GLY A 21 -16.78 -1.82 -10.38
C GLY A 21 -15.68 -2.77 -10.87
N ASP A 22 -14.51 -2.27 -11.26
CA ASP A 22 -13.39 -3.13 -11.62
C ASP A 22 -12.79 -3.83 -10.39
N VAL A 23 -12.41 -5.08 -10.56
CA VAL A 23 -11.59 -5.82 -9.59
C VAL A 23 -10.13 -5.66 -9.98
N ILE A 24 -9.33 -5.19 -9.02
CA ILE A 24 -7.89 -5.02 -9.21
C ILE A 24 -7.19 -6.31 -8.79
N GLY A 25 -6.39 -6.87 -9.69
CA GLY A 25 -5.57 -8.05 -9.44
C GLY A 25 -4.27 -7.71 -8.68
N THR A 26 -3.56 -8.76 -8.26
CA THR A 26 -2.27 -8.66 -7.57
C THR A 26 -1.22 -9.60 -8.17
N GLU A 27 -1.33 -9.87 -9.47
CA GLU A 27 -0.40 -10.77 -10.18
C GLU A 27 1.07 -10.29 -10.10
N ASN A 28 1.27 -8.96 -9.94
CA ASN A 28 2.58 -8.37 -9.75
C ASN A 28 3.23 -8.76 -8.40
N ALA A 29 2.46 -9.19 -7.40
CA ALA A 29 2.96 -9.62 -6.09
C ALA A 29 4.03 -10.73 -6.21
N LYS A 30 3.91 -11.62 -7.20
CA LYS A 30 4.90 -12.70 -7.46
C LYS A 30 6.31 -12.21 -7.80
N TYR A 31 6.45 -10.95 -8.22
CA TYR A 31 7.76 -10.36 -8.55
C TYR A 31 8.45 -9.71 -7.34
N VAL A 32 7.73 -9.48 -6.24
CA VAL A 32 8.26 -8.87 -5.03
C VAL A 32 9.40 -9.71 -4.45
N GLU A 33 9.28 -11.03 -4.46
CA GLU A 33 10.33 -11.95 -4.00
C GLU A 33 11.67 -11.74 -4.74
N ARG A 34 11.61 -11.53 -6.06
CA ARG A 34 12.83 -11.29 -6.85
C ARG A 34 13.53 -10.00 -6.45
N PHE A 35 12.75 -8.94 -6.24
CA PHE A 35 13.27 -7.65 -5.81
C PHE A 35 13.81 -7.71 -4.37
N GLN A 36 13.08 -8.37 -3.48
CA GLN A 36 13.50 -8.57 -2.09
C GLN A 36 14.84 -9.32 -2.00
N LYS A 37 15.00 -10.41 -2.75
CA LYS A 37 16.28 -11.14 -2.83
C LYS A 37 17.44 -10.26 -3.31
N LEU A 38 17.16 -9.34 -4.25
CA LEU A 38 18.17 -8.38 -4.70
C LEU A 38 18.56 -7.42 -3.58
N CYS A 39 17.60 -6.89 -2.83
CA CYS A 39 17.85 -6.02 -1.67
C CYS A 39 18.67 -6.74 -0.60
N GLU A 40 18.30 -7.97 -0.25
CA GLU A 40 19.02 -8.78 0.73
C GLU A 40 20.50 -9.03 0.31
N LYS A 41 20.71 -9.33 -0.98
CA LYS A 41 22.08 -9.53 -1.53
C LYS A 41 22.97 -8.31 -1.30
N TYR A 42 22.41 -7.11 -1.40
CA TYR A 42 23.14 -5.86 -1.22
C TYR A 42 22.96 -5.23 0.16
N LYS A 43 22.33 -5.95 1.10
CA LYS A 43 22.06 -5.51 2.48
C LYS A 43 21.24 -4.22 2.56
N TYR A 44 20.30 -4.04 1.64
CA TYR A 44 19.30 -2.99 1.70
C TYR A 44 18.03 -3.49 2.40
N ILE A 45 17.41 -2.60 3.15
CA ILE A 45 16.13 -2.84 3.81
C ILE A 45 15.10 -1.95 3.12
N PRO A 46 14.32 -2.48 2.16
CA PRO A 46 13.29 -1.71 1.47
C PRO A 46 12.08 -1.46 2.36
N VAL A 47 11.37 -0.36 2.11
CA VAL A 47 10.05 -0.07 2.67
C VAL A 47 9.02 -0.36 1.60
N TYR A 48 8.17 -1.36 1.82
CA TYR A 48 7.03 -1.66 0.95
C TYR A 48 5.82 -0.86 1.42
N LEU A 49 5.47 0.17 0.67
CA LEU A 49 4.31 1.02 0.92
C LEU A 49 3.10 0.36 0.27
N CYS A 50 2.35 -0.39 1.06
CA CYS A 50 1.31 -1.29 0.57
C CYS A 50 -0.05 -0.60 0.50
N ASN A 51 -0.75 -0.81 -0.61
CA ASN A 51 -2.13 -0.38 -0.77
C ASN A 51 -3.14 -1.45 -0.35
N TYR A 52 -4.42 -1.11 -0.46
CA TYR A 52 -5.53 -1.97 -0.04
C TYR A 52 -5.53 -3.34 -0.75
N GLU A 53 -5.32 -3.38 -2.06
CA GLU A 53 -5.36 -4.61 -2.85
C GLU A 53 -4.24 -5.57 -2.46
N MET A 54 -3.03 -5.06 -2.35
CA MET A 54 -1.87 -5.87 -1.97
C MET A 54 -2.02 -6.49 -0.57
N ILE A 55 -2.61 -5.74 0.37
CA ILE A 55 -2.86 -6.26 1.74
C ILE A 55 -3.99 -7.29 1.79
N ASN A 56 -4.84 -7.37 0.78
CA ASN A 56 -5.82 -8.45 0.65
C ASN A 56 -5.28 -9.71 -0.05
N ASP A 57 -4.05 -9.69 -0.53
CA ASP A 57 -3.38 -10.89 -1.05
C ASP A 57 -2.68 -11.64 0.10
N ASP A 58 -3.26 -12.76 0.52
CA ASP A 58 -2.76 -13.55 1.65
C ASP A 58 -1.36 -14.15 1.38
N ASN A 59 -1.03 -14.48 0.14
CA ASN A 59 0.31 -14.98 -0.23
C ASN A 59 1.36 -13.87 -0.10
N PHE A 60 1.04 -12.68 -0.60
CA PHE A 60 1.88 -11.51 -0.44
C PHE A 60 2.07 -11.17 1.04
N CYS A 61 0.99 -11.09 1.82
CA CYS A 61 1.04 -10.79 3.24
C CYS A 61 1.89 -11.79 4.01
N SER A 62 1.73 -13.09 3.76
CA SER A 62 2.52 -14.15 4.39
C SER A 62 4.02 -13.98 4.08
N TYR A 63 4.35 -13.74 2.81
CA TYR A 63 5.74 -13.55 2.39
C TYR A 63 6.37 -12.32 3.04
N ILE A 64 5.69 -11.15 2.94
CA ILE A 64 6.28 -9.89 3.40
C ILE A 64 6.39 -9.82 4.92
N SER A 65 5.44 -10.44 5.65
CA SER A 65 5.48 -10.53 7.11
C SER A 65 6.68 -11.33 7.59
N GLN A 66 6.96 -12.47 6.95
CA GLN A 66 8.16 -13.25 7.25
C GLN A 66 9.44 -12.44 7.04
N LYS A 67 9.50 -11.64 5.97
CA LYS A 67 10.67 -10.80 5.68
C LYS A 67 10.82 -9.65 6.68
N ALA A 68 9.70 -9.06 7.11
CA ALA A 68 9.71 -8.01 8.13
C ALA A 68 10.11 -8.54 9.51
N ASP A 69 9.64 -9.73 9.90
CA ASP A 69 10.07 -10.42 11.14
C ASP A 69 11.59 -10.63 11.21
N LEU A 70 12.19 -10.95 10.06
CA LEU A 70 13.65 -11.13 9.94
C LEU A 70 14.42 -9.80 9.85
N GLY A 71 13.73 -8.67 9.82
CA GLY A 71 14.33 -7.34 9.68
C GLY A 71 14.86 -7.03 8.27
N TYR A 72 14.37 -7.72 7.24
CA TYR A 72 14.83 -7.56 5.86
C TYR A 72 13.99 -6.56 5.06
N CYS A 73 12.86 -6.11 5.58
CA CYS A 73 12.06 -5.03 5.00
C CYS A 73 11.23 -4.34 6.08
N GLU A 74 10.63 -3.21 5.71
CA GLU A 74 9.59 -2.51 6.47
C GLU A 74 8.28 -2.54 5.69
N ILE A 75 7.15 -2.70 6.40
CA ILE A 75 5.79 -2.62 5.83
C ILE A 75 5.21 -1.25 6.18
N GLY A 76 5.00 -0.44 5.16
CA GLY A 76 4.39 0.87 5.25
C GLY A 76 3.01 0.91 4.59
N MET A 77 2.40 2.08 4.59
CA MET A 77 1.04 2.31 4.10
C MET A 77 1.02 3.22 2.88
N HIS A 78 0.24 2.84 1.85
CA HIS A 78 0.02 3.60 0.63
C HIS A 78 -1.48 3.69 0.32
N LEU A 79 -2.10 4.81 0.68
CA LEU A 79 -3.54 4.97 0.55
C LEU A 79 -3.92 5.63 -0.77
N HIS A 80 -4.63 4.90 -1.62
CA HIS A 80 -5.37 5.44 -2.75
C HIS A 80 -6.81 5.72 -2.31
N ALA A 81 -7.18 7.00 -2.25
CA ALA A 81 -8.42 7.41 -1.62
C ALA A 81 -9.69 6.96 -2.35
N TRP A 82 -9.61 6.77 -3.66
CA TRP A 82 -10.78 6.46 -4.51
C TRP A 82 -11.25 5.01 -4.41
N ASN A 83 -10.36 4.05 -4.13
CA ASN A 83 -10.70 2.63 -4.12
C ASN A 83 -10.47 1.93 -2.78
N SER A 84 -9.78 2.58 -1.82
CA SER A 84 -9.60 2.02 -0.48
C SER A 84 -10.82 2.29 0.40
N PRO A 85 -11.34 1.28 1.10
CA PRO A 85 -12.42 1.46 2.09
C PRO A 85 -12.01 2.39 3.26
N PRO A 86 -13.01 2.94 3.97
CA PRO A 86 -14.42 3.01 3.61
C PRO A 86 -14.64 3.90 2.39
N LEU A 87 -15.57 3.47 1.49
CA LEU A 87 -15.89 4.24 0.30
C LEU A 87 -16.89 5.34 0.64
N PHE A 88 -16.65 6.55 0.13
CA PHE A 88 -17.52 7.70 0.29
C PHE A 88 -17.90 8.27 -1.08
N GLU A 89 -19.15 8.61 -1.25
CA GLU A 89 -19.59 9.35 -2.43
C GLU A 89 -19.10 10.80 -2.34
N LEU A 90 -18.47 11.27 -3.43
CA LEU A 90 -18.01 12.64 -3.56
C LEU A 90 -18.79 13.34 -4.68
N ASN A 91 -19.25 14.56 -4.44
CA ASN A 91 -20.10 15.30 -5.37
C ASN A 91 -19.37 15.79 -6.64
N ASN A 92 -18.06 15.86 -6.63
CA ASN A 92 -17.25 16.37 -7.74
C ASN A 92 -15.93 15.58 -7.85
N VAL A 93 -15.97 14.43 -8.50
CA VAL A 93 -14.75 13.64 -8.73
C VAL A 93 -14.29 13.80 -10.18
N TYR A 94 -13.13 14.40 -10.37
CA TYR A 94 -12.48 14.44 -11.68
C TYR A 94 -11.95 13.05 -12.05
N GLY A 95 -12.58 12.39 -13.03
CA GLY A 95 -12.08 11.13 -13.60
C GLY A 95 -12.23 9.88 -12.72
N GLY A 96 -13.03 9.91 -11.65
CA GLY A 96 -13.29 8.75 -10.78
C GLY A 96 -12.15 8.39 -9.82
N GLN A 97 -11.01 9.07 -9.88
CA GLN A 97 -9.83 8.83 -9.04
C GLN A 97 -9.56 10.08 -8.17
N SER A 98 -10.29 10.20 -7.07
CA SER A 98 -10.20 11.35 -6.17
C SER A 98 -8.84 11.46 -5.46
N TYR A 99 -8.40 12.69 -5.22
CA TYR A 99 -7.31 12.99 -4.31
C TYR A 99 -7.76 12.85 -2.85
N ILE A 100 -6.84 12.55 -1.95
CA ILE A 100 -7.15 12.48 -0.52
C ILE A 100 -7.67 13.82 0.02
N THR A 101 -7.23 14.92 -0.56
CA THR A 101 -7.64 16.29 -0.20
C THR A 101 -9.08 16.65 -0.57
N GLU A 102 -9.77 15.81 -1.35
CA GLU A 102 -11.18 15.99 -1.70
C GLU A 102 -12.12 15.44 -0.61
N TYR A 103 -11.58 14.74 0.38
CA TYR A 103 -12.33 14.18 1.51
C TYR A 103 -12.31 15.10 2.72
N THR A 104 -13.32 15.00 3.56
CA THR A 104 -13.33 15.67 4.86
C THR A 104 -12.26 15.08 5.78
N ARG A 105 -11.81 15.85 6.77
CA ARG A 105 -10.84 15.37 7.77
C ARG A 105 -11.27 14.06 8.44
N GLN A 106 -12.57 13.92 8.73
CA GLN A 106 -13.11 12.72 9.34
C GLN A 106 -13.00 11.51 8.40
N GLN A 107 -13.38 11.67 7.14
CA GLN A 107 -13.27 10.61 6.12
C GLN A 107 -11.81 10.22 5.86
N ILE A 108 -10.90 11.19 5.84
CA ILE A 108 -9.46 10.95 5.73
C ILE A 108 -8.98 10.07 6.89
N LEU A 109 -9.36 10.43 8.12
CA LEU A 109 -9.00 9.67 9.31
C LEU A 109 -9.53 8.23 9.25
N GLU A 110 -10.78 8.05 8.90
CA GLU A 110 -11.41 6.73 8.80
C GLU A 110 -10.70 5.83 7.77
N LYS A 111 -10.37 6.37 6.60
CA LYS A 111 -9.61 5.64 5.57
C LYS A 111 -8.22 5.21 6.05
N HIS A 112 -7.51 6.11 6.74
CA HIS A 112 -6.18 5.81 7.26
C HIS A 112 -6.24 4.75 8.36
N LEU A 113 -7.19 4.87 9.29
CA LEU A 113 -7.38 3.90 10.35
C LEU A 113 -7.75 2.53 9.79
N TYR A 114 -8.65 2.48 8.81
CA TYR A 114 -9.04 1.24 8.16
C TYR A 114 -7.83 0.52 7.53
N LEU A 115 -7.06 1.19 6.68
CA LEU A 115 -5.91 0.56 6.01
C LEU A 115 -4.81 0.19 7.01
N ARG A 116 -4.54 1.03 8.02
CA ARG A 116 -3.59 0.72 9.11
C ARG A 116 -3.99 -0.56 9.84
N ASP A 117 -5.25 -0.67 10.22
CA ASP A 117 -5.75 -1.80 11.02
C ASP A 117 -5.78 -3.07 10.18
N LEU A 118 -6.13 -2.97 8.90
CA LEU A 118 -6.06 -4.08 7.95
C LEU A 118 -4.61 -4.58 7.77
N ILE A 119 -3.64 -3.68 7.60
CA ILE A 119 -2.22 -4.05 7.53
C ILE A 119 -1.81 -4.80 8.80
N LYS A 120 -2.17 -4.27 9.97
CA LYS A 120 -1.86 -4.90 11.24
C LYS A 120 -2.50 -6.28 11.40
N GLU A 121 -3.77 -6.42 11.01
CA GLU A 121 -4.50 -7.69 11.04
C GLU A 121 -3.83 -8.75 10.15
N LYS A 122 -3.51 -8.38 8.90
CA LYS A 122 -3.00 -9.31 7.90
C LYS A 122 -1.51 -9.65 8.06
N THR A 123 -0.73 -8.72 8.60
CA THR A 123 0.74 -8.88 8.66
C THR A 123 1.30 -8.99 10.07
N GLY A 124 0.55 -8.60 11.09
CA GLY A 124 1.03 -8.47 12.48
C GLY A 124 1.77 -7.15 12.75
N PHE A 125 2.12 -6.36 11.73
CA PHE A 125 2.88 -5.13 11.84
C PHE A 125 1.99 -3.88 11.79
N THR A 126 2.23 -2.93 12.68
CA THR A 126 1.61 -1.60 12.58
C THR A 126 2.51 -0.73 11.70
N PRO A 127 2.01 -0.21 10.56
CA PRO A 127 2.84 0.62 9.68
C PRO A 127 3.24 1.93 10.38
N VAL A 128 4.51 2.32 10.20
CA VAL A 128 5.08 3.57 10.73
C VAL A 128 5.51 4.54 9.63
N SER A 129 5.48 4.09 8.39
CA SER A 129 5.73 4.91 7.20
C SER A 129 4.49 5.01 6.33
N TYR A 130 4.34 6.15 5.65
CA TYR A 130 3.19 6.47 4.82
C TYR A 130 3.58 7.27 3.59
N ARG A 131 2.95 6.97 2.47
CA ARG A 131 2.92 7.81 1.27
C ARG A 131 1.50 7.88 0.75
N ALA A 132 1.01 9.09 0.48
CA ALA A 132 -0.28 9.26 -0.17
C ALA A 132 -0.24 8.75 -1.61
N GLY A 133 -1.29 8.05 -2.03
CA GLY A 133 -1.56 7.81 -3.44
C GLY A 133 -1.72 9.14 -4.16
N ARG A 134 -1.21 9.25 -5.39
CA ARG A 134 -1.18 10.50 -6.18
C ARG A 134 -0.38 11.66 -5.55
N TRP A 135 0.44 11.40 -4.55
CA TRP A 135 1.35 12.39 -3.93
C TRP A 135 0.64 13.64 -3.36
N ALA A 136 -0.61 13.54 -2.94
CA ALA A 136 -1.41 14.64 -2.40
C ALA A 136 -1.67 14.49 -0.90
#